data_dfd08b88d92d7b27af570f069c71dfbf
#
_entry.id   dfd08b88d92d7b27af570f069c71dfbf
#
_cell.length_a   1.000
_cell.length_b   1.000
_cell.length_c   1.000
_cell.angle_alpha   90.00
_cell.angle_beta   90.00
_cell.angle_gamma   90.00
#
_symmetry.space_group_name_H-M   'P 1'
#
loop_
_entity.id
_entity.type
_entity.pdbx_description
1 polymer ?
#
loop_
_entity_poly.entity_id
_entity_poly.type
_entity_poly.pdbx_seq_one_letter_code
_entity_poly.pdbx_strand_id
1 'polypeptide(L)'
;MLPQLQWSDEVIYVDCESSDGSLGKAEELGCKTFSRPNDRNLNVNKSFAMDQASGDWIFYLDPDERIPSELVEEIREIVASETEYSAFRLKRKNHYFGKWLKHGSQYPDIQLRMFRRGKGKFANQHVHEKLQIEGKTGMLKEDMLHYSYMNISQFLKKFDFYSSFEAGFMLEQGVQVNSINHLRYFLFRPATRFFRRYFIKGGFRDGIPGLFCAFFDALNIMVRYFKLWELKRKNS
;
A
#
# COMPACT_ATOMS: atom_id res chain seq x y z
N MET A 1 -6.83 15.07 -2.24
CA MET A 1 -7.50 13.79 -2.54
C MET A 1 -9.02 13.91 -2.46
N LEU A 2 -9.62 14.28 -1.34
CA LEU A 2 -11.09 14.25 -1.14
C LEU A 2 -11.95 14.94 -2.22
N PRO A 3 -11.58 16.12 -2.76
CA PRO A 3 -12.42 16.77 -3.79
C PRO A 3 -12.65 15.92 -5.06
N GLN A 4 -11.75 15.00 -5.37
CA GLN A 4 -11.91 14.11 -6.53
C GLN A 4 -12.90 12.96 -6.30
N LEU A 5 -13.46 12.81 -5.10
CA LEU A 5 -14.36 11.72 -4.72
C LEU A 5 -15.85 12.12 -4.75
N GLN A 6 -16.17 13.34 -5.16
CA GLN A 6 -17.57 13.86 -5.24
C GLN A 6 -18.45 13.09 -6.24
N TRP A 7 -17.86 12.20 -7.04
CA TRP A 7 -18.61 11.33 -7.95
C TRP A 7 -19.25 10.13 -7.24
N SER A 8 -18.83 9.80 -6.02
CA SER A 8 -19.40 8.72 -5.20
C SER A 8 -20.59 9.21 -4.37
N ASP A 9 -21.48 8.30 -4.01
CA ASP A 9 -22.69 8.61 -3.23
C ASP A 9 -22.33 8.96 -1.78
N GLU A 10 -21.27 8.37 -1.23
CA GLU A 10 -20.75 8.70 0.10
C GLU A 10 -19.22 8.59 0.14
N VAL A 11 -18.61 9.37 1.01
CA VAL A 11 -17.18 9.28 1.34
C VAL A 11 -17.05 9.09 2.84
N ILE A 12 -16.45 7.96 3.24
CA ILE A 12 -16.14 7.66 4.63
C ILE A 12 -14.67 7.99 4.87
N TYR A 13 -14.41 8.86 5.82
CA TYR A 13 -13.08 9.27 6.22
C TYR A 13 -12.81 8.86 7.67
N VAL A 14 -11.81 8.01 7.86
CA VAL A 14 -11.35 7.60 9.20
C VAL A 14 -10.02 8.27 9.49
N ASP A 15 -10.05 9.20 10.42
CA ASP A 15 -8.86 9.87 10.94
C ASP A 15 -8.19 9.04 12.03
N CYS A 16 -6.87 8.93 11.95
CA CYS A 16 -6.06 8.18 12.90
C CYS A 16 -5.18 9.13 13.72
N GLU A 17 -5.82 10.06 14.46
CA GLU A 17 -5.16 11.05 15.33
C GLU A 17 -4.24 12.00 14.55
N SER A 18 -4.67 12.46 13.38
CA SER A 18 -3.94 13.42 12.58
C SER A 18 -3.92 14.81 13.25
N SER A 19 -2.76 15.46 13.22
CA SER A 19 -2.57 16.81 13.79
C SER A 19 -2.56 17.93 12.73
N ASP A 20 -2.83 17.61 11.45
CA ASP A 20 -2.66 18.52 10.30
C ASP A 20 -3.97 19.17 9.80
N GLY A 21 -5.07 19.04 10.57
CA GLY A 21 -6.38 19.58 10.20
C GLY A 21 -7.11 18.75 9.12
N SER A 22 -6.65 17.57 8.77
CA SER A 22 -7.28 16.71 7.75
C SER A 22 -8.72 16.34 8.08
N LEU A 23 -9.03 16.12 9.38
CA LEU A 23 -10.38 15.78 9.85
C LEU A 23 -11.37 16.91 9.53
N GLY A 24 -11.07 18.14 9.95
CA GLY A 24 -11.93 19.29 9.68
C GLY A 24 -12.17 19.55 8.18
N LYS A 25 -11.11 19.37 7.37
CA LYS A 25 -11.25 19.44 5.91
C LYS A 25 -12.17 18.37 5.33
N ALA A 26 -12.16 17.16 5.89
CA ALA A 26 -13.04 16.10 5.46
C ALA A 26 -14.51 16.42 5.81
N GLU A 27 -14.76 16.98 6.98
CA GLU A 27 -16.07 17.45 7.41
C GLU A 27 -16.62 18.57 6.50
N GLU A 28 -15.80 19.60 6.21
CA GLU A 28 -16.14 20.68 5.28
C GLU A 28 -16.52 20.18 3.87
N LEU A 29 -15.96 19.06 3.45
CA LEU A 29 -16.26 18.43 2.15
C LEU A 29 -17.45 17.46 2.20
N GLY A 30 -18.17 17.37 3.34
CA GLY A 30 -19.35 16.54 3.50
C GLY A 30 -19.05 15.05 3.67
N CYS A 31 -17.80 14.68 4.04
CA CYS A 31 -17.48 13.29 4.31
C CYS A 31 -18.10 12.82 5.63
N LYS A 32 -18.47 11.55 5.70
CA LYS A 32 -18.83 10.89 6.96
C LYS A 32 -17.53 10.58 7.72
N THR A 33 -17.25 11.36 8.75
CA THR A 33 -15.96 11.34 9.44
C THR A 33 -16.02 10.53 10.74
N PHE A 34 -14.90 9.86 11.05
CA PHE A 34 -14.69 9.13 12.30
C PHE A 34 -13.26 9.37 12.78
N SER A 35 -13.07 9.60 14.08
CA SER A 35 -11.76 9.63 14.72
C SER A 35 -11.51 8.31 15.46
N ARG A 36 -10.36 7.70 15.23
CA ARG A 36 -9.97 6.44 15.86
C ARG A 36 -8.50 6.46 16.26
N PRO A 37 -8.11 5.65 17.26
CA PRO A 37 -6.70 5.48 17.61
C PRO A 37 -5.88 5.03 16.40
N ASN A 38 -4.64 5.52 16.33
CA ASN A 38 -3.69 5.10 15.30
C ASN A 38 -3.19 3.67 15.61
N ASP A 39 -3.91 2.67 15.12
CA ASP A 39 -3.55 1.27 15.31
C ASP A 39 -2.32 0.90 14.46
N ARG A 40 -1.41 0.12 15.04
CA ARG A 40 -0.25 -0.42 14.29
C ARG A 40 -0.67 -1.31 13.12
N ASN A 41 -1.82 -2.00 13.26
CA ASN A 41 -2.43 -2.75 12.18
C ASN A 41 -3.42 -1.85 11.41
N LEU A 42 -2.96 -1.26 10.32
CA LEU A 42 -3.76 -0.38 9.46
C LEU A 42 -5.07 -1.03 8.95
N ASN A 43 -5.14 -2.37 8.92
CA ASN A 43 -6.32 -3.08 8.45
C ASN A 43 -7.49 -2.96 9.45
N VAL A 44 -7.24 -2.72 10.73
CA VAL A 44 -8.29 -2.51 11.75
C VAL A 44 -9.12 -1.28 11.41
N ASN A 45 -8.46 -0.15 11.12
CA ASN A 45 -9.18 1.08 10.77
C ASN A 45 -9.78 1.02 9.35
N LYS A 46 -9.14 0.28 8.42
CA LYS A 46 -9.74 0.01 7.10
C LYS A 46 -11.00 -0.84 7.22
N SER A 47 -10.98 -1.91 8.03
CA SER A 47 -12.17 -2.74 8.29
C SER A 47 -13.30 -1.90 8.89
N PHE A 48 -12.99 -1.10 9.89
CA PHE A 48 -13.97 -0.20 10.49
C PHE A 48 -14.61 0.73 9.45
N ALA A 49 -13.80 1.36 8.59
CA ALA A 49 -14.32 2.23 7.53
C ALA A 49 -15.26 1.48 6.58
N MET A 50 -14.91 0.25 6.20
CA MET A 50 -15.74 -0.61 5.33
C MET A 50 -17.08 -0.97 6.00
N ASP A 51 -17.08 -1.20 7.31
CA ASP A 51 -18.30 -1.52 8.07
C ASP A 51 -19.25 -0.32 8.19
N GLN A 52 -18.76 0.92 8.00
CA GLN A 52 -19.59 2.13 8.00
C GLN A 52 -20.25 2.41 6.64
N ALA A 53 -19.84 1.69 5.59
CA ALA A 53 -20.34 1.92 4.24
C ALA A 53 -21.77 1.44 4.06
N SER A 54 -22.62 2.27 3.44
CA SER A 54 -24.03 1.98 3.13
C SER A 54 -24.26 1.60 1.66
N GLY A 55 -23.41 2.03 0.75
CA GLY A 55 -23.48 1.74 -0.68
C GLY A 55 -23.28 0.25 -1.03
N ASP A 56 -23.74 -0.17 -2.20
CA ASP A 56 -23.60 -1.57 -2.67
C ASP A 56 -22.17 -1.96 -3.01
N TRP A 57 -21.38 -0.98 -3.44
CA TRP A 57 -19.99 -1.14 -3.77
C TRP A 57 -19.10 -0.29 -2.88
N ILE A 58 -17.95 -0.84 -2.49
CA ILE A 58 -16.93 -0.16 -1.71
C ILE A 58 -15.68 -0.02 -2.59
N PHE A 59 -15.19 1.23 -2.71
CA PHE A 59 -13.89 1.52 -3.31
C PHE A 59 -13.00 2.17 -2.26
N TYR A 60 -11.98 1.48 -1.77
CA TYR A 60 -11.11 2.03 -0.74
C TYR A 60 -9.81 2.59 -1.31
N LEU A 61 -9.38 3.73 -0.75
CA LEU A 61 -8.23 4.50 -1.19
C LEU A 61 -7.29 4.82 -0.04
N ASP A 62 -6.02 4.82 -0.35
CA ASP A 62 -5.00 5.41 0.51
C ASP A 62 -4.84 6.93 0.17
N PRO A 63 -4.43 7.80 1.13
CA PRO A 63 -4.38 9.26 0.91
C PRO A 63 -3.47 9.72 -0.23
N ASP A 64 -2.48 8.91 -0.62
CA ASP A 64 -1.52 9.17 -1.69
C ASP A 64 -1.93 8.59 -3.05
N GLU A 65 -3.17 8.08 -3.16
CA GLU A 65 -3.75 7.57 -4.41
C GLU A 65 -4.67 8.59 -5.07
N ARG A 66 -4.78 8.52 -6.40
CA ARG A 66 -5.66 9.37 -7.23
C ARG A 66 -6.38 8.52 -8.26
N ILE A 67 -7.64 8.86 -8.50
CA ILE A 67 -8.51 8.19 -9.47
C ILE A 67 -8.63 9.10 -10.70
N PRO A 68 -8.05 8.73 -11.86
CA PRO A 68 -8.30 9.45 -13.12
C PRO A 68 -9.77 9.39 -13.55
N SER A 69 -10.20 10.37 -14.37
CA SER A 69 -11.58 10.43 -14.89
C SER A 69 -12.01 9.18 -15.62
N GLU A 70 -11.11 8.59 -16.40
CA GLU A 70 -11.34 7.37 -17.16
C GLU A 70 -11.66 6.18 -16.23
N LEU A 71 -10.96 6.08 -15.10
CA LEU A 71 -11.22 5.06 -14.09
C LEU A 71 -12.57 5.31 -13.39
N VAL A 72 -12.95 6.58 -13.16
CA VAL A 72 -14.27 6.93 -12.61
C VAL A 72 -15.39 6.46 -13.55
N GLU A 73 -15.23 6.72 -14.85
CA GLU A 73 -16.21 6.32 -15.87
C GLU A 73 -16.36 4.79 -15.92
N GLU A 74 -15.25 4.05 -15.95
CA GLU A 74 -15.28 2.59 -15.92
C GLU A 74 -15.98 2.05 -14.65
N ILE A 75 -15.70 2.64 -13.47
CA ILE A 75 -16.37 2.26 -12.22
C ILE A 75 -17.88 2.49 -12.31
N ARG A 76 -18.32 3.64 -12.84
CA ARG A 76 -19.75 3.96 -13.02
C ARG A 76 -20.46 2.97 -13.95
N GLU A 77 -19.82 2.61 -15.07
CA GLU A 77 -20.36 1.62 -16.00
C GLU A 77 -20.55 0.25 -15.30
N ILE A 78 -19.56 -0.18 -14.50
CA ILE A 78 -19.64 -1.44 -13.76
C ILE A 78 -20.74 -1.40 -12.70
N VAL A 79 -20.84 -0.31 -11.95
CA VAL A 79 -21.87 -0.16 -10.90
C VAL A 79 -23.28 -0.14 -11.51
N ALA A 80 -23.45 0.46 -12.68
CA ALA A 80 -24.73 0.52 -13.40
C ALA A 80 -25.10 -0.79 -14.11
N SER A 81 -24.17 -1.71 -14.29
CA SER A 81 -24.38 -2.97 -14.99
C SER A 81 -24.62 -4.15 -14.05
N GLU A 82 -25.35 -5.16 -14.54
CA GLU A 82 -25.32 -6.47 -13.89
C GLU A 82 -23.96 -7.14 -14.14
N THR A 83 -23.28 -7.52 -13.05
CA THR A 83 -22.00 -8.22 -13.16
C THR A 83 -21.95 -9.41 -12.20
N GLU A 84 -21.35 -10.50 -12.68
CA GLU A 84 -21.09 -11.72 -11.88
C GLU A 84 -19.94 -11.55 -10.89
N TYR A 85 -19.14 -10.47 -11.01
CA TYR A 85 -17.99 -10.24 -10.14
C TYR A 85 -18.40 -9.62 -8.80
N SER A 86 -17.77 -10.11 -7.74
CA SER A 86 -17.90 -9.57 -6.39
C SER A 86 -16.84 -8.53 -6.06
N ALA A 87 -15.77 -8.47 -6.85
CA ALA A 87 -14.69 -7.51 -6.65
C ALA A 87 -13.93 -7.23 -7.95
N PHE A 88 -13.17 -6.15 -7.95
CA PHE A 88 -12.27 -5.80 -9.05
C PHE A 88 -10.89 -5.42 -8.53
N ARG A 89 -9.89 -5.88 -9.25
CA ARG A 89 -8.51 -5.43 -9.15
C ARG A 89 -8.25 -4.36 -10.19
N LEU A 90 -7.24 -3.54 -9.93
CA LEU A 90 -6.74 -2.55 -10.88
C LEU A 90 -5.22 -2.50 -10.82
N LYS A 91 -4.63 -1.92 -11.83
CA LYS A 91 -3.20 -1.65 -11.89
C LYS A 91 -2.93 -0.27 -11.29
N ARG A 92 -1.84 -0.15 -10.56
CA ARG A 92 -1.44 1.08 -9.90
C ARG A 92 -0.14 1.60 -10.52
N LYS A 93 -0.15 2.87 -10.95
CA LYS A 93 1.01 3.59 -11.47
C LYS A 93 1.76 4.25 -10.32
N ASN A 94 2.86 3.67 -9.90
CA ASN A 94 3.66 4.18 -8.80
C ASN A 94 4.57 5.33 -9.25
N HIS A 95 4.37 6.53 -8.66
CA HIS A 95 5.18 7.71 -8.93
C HIS A 95 6.14 7.96 -7.76
N TYR A 96 7.43 8.03 -8.08
CA TYR A 96 8.49 8.38 -7.14
C TYR A 96 9.14 9.68 -7.59
N PHE A 97 9.11 10.69 -6.73
CA PHE A 97 9.72 12.00 -7.01
C PHE A 97 9.21 12.62 -8.32
N GLY A 98 7.90 12.53 -8.56
CA GLY A 98 7.24 13.05 -9.76
C GLY A 98 7.35 12.15 -11.01
N LYS A 99 8.09 11.05 -10.97
CA LYS A 99 8.25 10.14 -12.13
C LYS A 99 7.49 8.84 -11.93
N TRP A 100 6.68 8.45 -12.93
CA TRP A 100 6.09 7.13 -13.00
C TRP A 100 7.16 6.06 -13.25
N LEU A 101 7.28 5.08 -12.36
CA LEU A 101 8.17 3.93 -12.50
C LEU A 101 7.48 2.81 -13.27
N LYS A 102 7.95 2.54 -14.48
CA LYS A 102 7.40 1.52 -15.37
C LYS A 102 8.08 0.17 -15.23
N HIS A 103 9.32 0.16 -14.76
CA HIS A 103 10.21 -1.01 -14.74
C HIS A 103 10.60 -1.39 -13.31
N GLY A 104 11.58 -2.26 -13.15
CA GLY A 104 12.07 -2.65 -11.83
C GLY A 104 11.02 -3.38 -10.97
N SER A 105 10.00 -4.00 -11.58
CA SER A 105 8.84 -4.60 -10.90
C SER A 105 7.98 -3.57 -10.13
N GLN A 106 7.93 -2.31 -10.60
CA GLN A 106 7.07 -1.28 -10.05
C GLN A 106 5.71 -1.20 -10.77
N TYR A 107 5.65 -1.73 -12.01
CA TYR A 107 4.42 -1.82 -12.78
C TYR A 107 4.41 -3.12 -13.61
N PRO A 108 3.23 -3.78 -13.78
CA PRO A 108 1.97 -3.48 -13.11
C PRO A 108 2.00 -3.85 -11.62
N ASP A 109 1.52 -2.94 -10.78
CA ASP A 109 1.28 -3.17 -9.36
C ASP A 109 -0.22 -3.41 -9.17
N ILE A 110 -0.62 -4.68 -9.09
CA ILE A 110 -2.04 -5.07 -9.08
C ILE A 110 -2.58 -4.99 -7.66
N GLN A 111 -3.61 -4.16 -7.47
CA GLN A 111 -4.29 -3.95 -6.19
C GLN A 111 -5.77 -4.31 -6.29
N LEU A 112 -6.33 -4.91 -5.25
CA LEU A 112 -7.75 -5.08 -5.10
C LEU A 112 -8.27 -3.81 -4.40
N ARG A 113 -9.16 -3.06 -5.03
CA ARG A 113 -9.65 -1.77 -4.52
C ARG A 113 -11.17 -1.64 -4.51
N MET A 114 -11.88 -2.39 -5.33
CA MET A 114 -13.34 -2.33 -5.45
C MET A 114 -13.96 -3.68 -5.14
N PHE A 115 -15.04 -3.69 -4.34
CA PHE A 115 -15.75 -4.92 -4.01
C PHE A 115 -17.19 -4.62 -3.53
N ARG A 116 -18.08 -5.60 -3.69
CA ARG A 116 -19.46 -5.51 -3.16
C ARG A 116 -19.45 -5.50 -1.64
N ARG A 117 -20.26 -4.64 -1.04
CA ARG A 117 -20.45 -4.60 0.41
C ARG A 117 -20.80 -5.99 0.94
N GLY A 118 -20.16 -6.37 2.05
CA GLY A 118 -20.30 -7.68 2.67
C GLY A 118 -19.50 -8.81 2.01
N LYS A 119 -18.89 -8.58 0.84
CA LYS A 119 -18.07 -9.61 0.14
C LYS A 119 -16.59 -9.50 0.37
N GLY A 120 -16.11 -8.46 1.07
CA GLY A 120 -14.71 -8.25 1.40
C GLY A 120 -14.47 -8.23 2.91
N LYS A 121 -13.40 -8.92 3.37
CA LYS A 121 -13.03 -8.98 4.79
C LYS A 121 -11.52 -9.04 4.96
N PHE A 122 -10.96 -8.24 5.88
CA PHE A 122 -9.63 -8.47 6.44
C PHE A 122 -9.73 -9.44 7.61
N ALA A 123 -8.75 -10.34 7.75
CA ALA A 123 -8.72 -11.26 8.89
C ALA A 123 -8.32 -10.54 10.20
N ASN A 124 -7.73 -9.33 10.10
CA ASN A 124 -7.30 -8.46 11.21
C ASN A 124 -6.29 -9.08 12.20
N GLN A 125 -5.60 -10.15 11.79
CA GLN A 125 -4.58 -10.81 12.61
C GLN A 125 -3.20 -10.20 12.41
N HIS A 126 -2.89 -9.77 11.16
CA HIS A 126 -1.60 -9.18 10.78
C HIS A 126 -1.74 -8.06 9.75
N VAL A 127 -0.85 -7.07 9.78
CA VAL A 127 -0.85 -5.92 8.84
C VAL A 127 -0.57 -6.28 7.37
N HIS A 128 0.01 -7.46 7.10
CA HIS A 128 0.26 -7.94 5.73
C HIS A 128 -0.90 -8.73 5.13
N GLU A 129 -2.01 -8.81 5.84
CA GLU A 129 -3.17 -9.51 5.32
C GLU A 129 -3.76 -8.78 4.13
N LYS A 130 -4.06 -9.59 3.13
CA LYS A 130 -4.79 -9.11 1.96
C LYS A 130 -6.30 -9.19 2.24
N LEU A 131 -7.03 -8.24 1.66
CA LEU A 131 -8.47 -8.31 1.63
C LEU A 131 -8.90 -9.63 0.98
N GLN A 132 -9.65 -10.45 1.72
CA GLN A 132 -10.24 -11.70 1.23
C GLN A 132 -11.60 -11.38 0.62
N ILE A 133 -11.88 -11.98 -0.53
CA ILE A 133 -13.13 -11.75 -1.27
C ILE A 133 -13.89 -13.06 -1.39
N GLU A 134 -15.18 -12.98 -1.08
CA GLU A 134 -16.13 -14.04 -1.37
C GLU A 134 -16.72 -13.83 -2.78
N GLY A 135 -16.35 -14.70 -3.72
CA GLY A 135 -16.85 -14.67 -5.10
C GLY A 135 -15.79 -14.37 -6.15
N LYS A 136 -16.26 -14.10 -7.36
CA LYS A 136 -15.38 -13.86 -8.51
C LYS A 136 -14.75 -12.48 -8.46
N THR A 137 -13.51 -12.38 -8.91
CA THR A 137 -12.76 -11.11 -9.00
C THR A 137 -12.43 -10.81 -10.45
N GLY A 138 -12.85 -9.63 -10.93
CA GLY A 138 -12.51 -9.07 -12.24
C GLY A 138 -11.26 -8.20 -12.22
N MET A 139 -10.95 -7.59 -13.35
CA MET A 139 -9.84 -6.64 -13.53
C MET A 139 -10.37 -5.40 -14.25
N LEU A 140 -10.13 -4.22 -13.68
CA LEU A 140 -10.37 -2.95 -14.34
C LEU A 140 -9.30 -2.72 -15.41
N LYS A 141 -9.67 -2.05 -16.49
CA LYS A 141 -8.77 -1.70 -17.60
C LYS A 141 -7.91 -0.50 -17.23
N GLU A 142 -8.54 0.47 -16.60
CA GLU A 142 -7.91 1.74 -16.26
C GLU A 142 -7.03 1.65 -15.01
N ASP A 143 -6.02 2.52 -14.96
CA ASP A 143 -5.00 2.53 -13.92
C ASP A 143 -5.27 3.60 -12.87
N MET A 144 -4.96 3.30 -11.63
CA MET A 144 -4.92 4.26 -10.52
C MET A 144 -3.53 4.88 -10.40
N LEU A 145 -3.45 6.17 -10.05
CA LEU A 145 -2.18 6.84 -9.76
C LEU A 145 -1.84 6.73 -8.29
N HIS A 146 -0.58 6.47 -7.97
CA HIS A 146 -0.08 6.41 -6.61
C HIS A 146 1.19 7.23 -6.46
N TYR A 147 1.09 8.31 -5.71
CA TYR A 147 2.20 9.22 -5.41
C TYR A 147 2.92 8.77 -4.14
N SER A 148 3.61 7.64 -4.24
CA SER A 148 4.21 6.93 -3.10
C SER A 148 5.15 7.82 -2.29
N TYR A 149 5.99 8.59 -3.00
CA TYR A 149 7.01 9.45 -2.39
C TYR A 149 7.17 10.75 -3.17
N MET A 150 6.87 11.86 -2.52
CA MET A 150 7.03 13.20 -3.10
C MET A 150 8.48 13.68 -3.06
N ASN A 151 9.24 13.28 -2.03
CA ASN A 151 10.63 13.65 -1.84
C ASN A 151 11.40 12.57 -1.04
N ILE A 152 12.72 12.72 -1.01
CA ILE A 152 13.63 11.78 -0.34
C ILE A 152 13.39 11.74 1.17
N SER A 153 13.14 12.89 1.80
CA SER A 153 12.90 12.96 3.25
C SER A 153 11.66 12.16 3.67
N GLN A 154 10.58 12.27 2.89
CA GLN A 154 9.36 11.47 3.11
C GLN A 154 9.65 9.98 2.90
N PHE A 155 10.42 9.64 1.86
CA PHE A 155 10.83 8.25 1.61
C PHE A 155 11.61 7.69 2.81
N LEU A 156 12.61 8.40 3.32
CA LEU A 156 13.45 7.93 4.43
C LEU A 156 12.65 7.72 5.71
N LYS A 157 11.67 8.60 6.01
CA LYS A 157 10.76 8.40 7.15
C LYS A 157 9.92 7.12 7.00
N LYS A 158 9.32 6.90 5.83
CA LYS A 158 8.56 5.68 5.55
C LYS A 158 9.47 4.44 5.53
N PHE A 159 10.68 4.54 5.00
CA PHE A 159 11.67 3.47 4.96
C PHE A 159 12.07 3.01 6.37
N ASP A 160 12.31 3.96 7.28
CA ASP A 160 12.62 3.65 8.68
C ASP A 160 11.45 2.94 9.37
N PHE A 161 10.23 3.47 9.20
CA PHE A 161 9.02 2.89 9.75
C PHE A 161 8.81 1.45 9.27
N TYR A 162 8.79 1.23 7.93
CA TYR A 162 8.51 -0.09 7.37
C TYR A 162 9.63 -1.10 7.66
N SER A 163 10.91 -0.68 7.65
CA SER A 163 12.00 -1.58 7.99
C SER A 163 11.97 -2.01 9.47
N SER A 164 11.52 -1.13 10.38
CA SER A 164 11.29 -1.48 11.79
C SER A 164 10.14 -2.48 11.95
N PHE A 165 9.05 -2.24 11.23
CA PHE A 165 7.90 -3.12 11.21
C PHE A 165 8.26 -4.52 10.69
N GLU A 166 8.98 -4.60 9.55
CA GLU A 166 9.44 -5.88 9.00
C GLU A 166 10.44 -6.61 9.93
N ALA A 167 11.27 -5.88 10.69
CA ALA A 167 12.15 -6.48 11.68
C ALA A 167 11.37 -7.13 12.83
N GLY A 168 10.30 -6.49 13.30
CA GLY A 168 9.37 -7.08 14.28
C GLY A 168 8.75 -8.38 13.77
N PHE A 169 8.25 -8.37 12.54
CA PHE A 169 7.71 -9.56 11.90
C PHE A 169 8.76 -10.68 11.73
N MET A 170 10.01 -10.34 11.37
CA MET A 170 11.10 -11.32 11.32
C MET A 170 11.39 -11.94 12.70
N LEU A 171 11.23 -11.16 13.79
CA LEU A 171 11.38 -11.66 15.15
C LEU A 171 10.28 -12.68 15.49
N GLU A 172 9.03 -12.35 15.19
CA GLU A 172 7.87 -13.26 15.36
C GLU A 172 8.02 -14.55 14.55
N GLN A 173 8.56 -14.47 13.33
CA GLN A 173 8.87 -15.63 12.50
C GLN A 173 10.09 -16.45 12.99
N GLY A 174 10.69 -16.08 14.09
CA GLY A 174 11.82 -16.80 14.68
C GLY A 174 13.11 -16.76 13.85
N VAL A 175 13.29 -15.77 12.96
CA VAL A 175 14.49 -15.64 12.13
C VAL A 175 15.72 -15.53 13.03
N GLN A 176 16.68 -16.46 12.87
CA GLN A 176 17.88 -16.52 13.70
C GLN A 176 18.93 -15.49 13.24
N VAL A 177 19.64 -14.91 14.22
CA VAL A 177 20.82 -14.08 14.00
C VAL A 177 22.05 -14.95 14.18
N ASN A 178 22.64 -15.39 13.07
CA ASN A 178 23.81 -16.29 13.03
C ASN A 178 24.65 -16.01 11.78
N SER A 179 25.84 -16.61 11.69
CA SER A 179 26.79 -16.39 10.60
C SER A 179 26.23 -16.68 9.21
N ILE A 180 25.40 -17.72 9.08
CA ILE A 180 24.77 -18.08 7.80
C ILE A 180 23.80 -16.97 7.37
N ASN A 181 22.97 -16.51 8.28
CA ASN A 181 22.04 -15.42 8.01
C ASN A 181 22.75 -14.08 7.83
N HIS A 182 23.89 -13.82 8.50
CA HIS A 182 24.72 -12.65 8.21
C HIS A 182 25.10 -12.63 6.72
N LEU A 183 25.70 -13.70 6.23
CA LEU A 183 26.08 -13.80 4.82
C LEU A 183 24.87 -13.68 3.87
N ARG A 184 23.77 -14.32 4.24
CA ARG A 184 22.52 -14.30 3.45
C ARG A 184 21.89 -12.91 3.35
N TYR A 185 21.81 -12.16 4.46
CA TYR A 185 21.10 -10.88 4.53
C TYR A 185 21.99 -9.68 4.21
N PHE A 186 23.32 -9.78 4.36
CA PHE A 186 24.21 -8.68 4.03
C PHE A 186 24.83 -8.79 2.64
N LEU A 187 24.88 -9.97 2.04
CA LEU A 187 25.51 -10.14 0.74
C LEU A 187 24.55 -10.73 -0.31
N PHE A 188 24.12 -11.97 -0.15
CA PHE A 188 23.44 -12.67 -1.23
C PHE A 188 22.05 -12.08 -1.57
N ARG A 189 21.20 -11.89 -0.58
CA ARG A 189 19.84 -11.36 -0.81
C ARG A 189 19.82 -9.92 -1.33
N PRO A 190 20.59 -8.97 -0.77
CA PRO A 190 20.67 -7.62 -1.31
C PRO A 190 21.21 -7.58 -2.74
N ALA A 191 22.33 -8.28 -3.00
CA ALA A 191 22.94 -8.32 -4.33
C ALA A 191 21.99 -8.89 -5.38
N THR A 192 21.36 -10.04 -5.10
CA THR A 192 20.40 -10.66 -6.01
C THR A 192 19.15 -9.80 -6.20
N ARG A 193 18.68 -9.11 -5.15
CA ARG A 193 17.54 -8.20 -5.22
C ARG A 193 17.83 -7.00 -6.12
N PHE A 194 18.98 -6.34 -5.90
CA PHE A 194 19.43 -5.21 -6.71
C PHE A 194 19.59 -5.62 -8.17
N PHE A 195 20.37 -6.68 -8.44
CA PHE A 195 20.63 -7.15 -9.80
C PHE A 195 19.33 -7.48 -10.54
N ARG A 196 18.43 -8.23 -9.89
CA ARG A 196 17.13 -8.59 -10.47
C ARG A 196 16.30 -7.36 -10.81
N ARG A 197 16.15 -6.40 -9.88
CA ARG A 197 15.33 -5.21 -10.09
C ARG A 197 15.94 -4.26 -11.11
N TYR A 198 17.21 -3.98 -10.98
CA TYR A 198 17.87 -2.96 -11.80
C TYR A 198 18.13 -3.46 -13.22
N PHE A 199 18.72 -4.65 -13.36
CA PHE A 199 19.10 -5.20 -14.67
C PHE A 199 18.01 -6.08 -15.27
N ILE A 200 17.61 -7.18 -14.61
CA ILE A 200 16.68 -8.16 -15.22
C ILE A 200 15.30 -7.55 -15.44
N LYS A 201 14.79 -6.78 -14.48
CA LYS A 201 13.49 -6.10 -14.59
C LYS A 201 13.58 -4.70 -15.19
N GLY A 202 14.74 -4.32 -15.73
CA GLY A 202 14.94 -3.11 -16.49
C GLY A 202 14.82 -1.80 -15.70
N GLY A 203 15.01 -1.81 -14.37
CA GLY A 203 14.89 -0.62 -13.53
C GLY A 203 15.79 0.54 -13.98
N PHE A 204 16.91 0.23 -14.67
CA PHE A 204 17.79 1.25 -15.25
C PHE A 204 17.08 2.15 -16.28
N ARG A 205 16.02 1.67 -16.92
CA ARG A 205 15.22 2.46 -17.89
C ARG A 205 14.44 3.60 -17.23
N ASP A 206 14.19 3.51 -15.94
CA ASP A 206 13.51 4.55 -15.17
C ASP A 206 14.48 5.63 -14.65
N GLY A 207 15.77 5.55 -15.01
CA GLY A 207 16.80 6.53 -14.66
C GLY A 207 17.13 6.54 -13.16
N ILE A 208 17.40 7.74 -12.61
CA ILE A 208 17.75 7.91 -11.19
C ILE A 208 16.68 7.36 -10.24
N PRO A 209 15.37 7.62 -10.39
CA PRO A 209 14.36 7.00 -9.53
C PRO A 209 14.34 5.47 -9.59
N GLY A 210 14.62 4.87 -10.76
CA GLY A 210 14.72 3.42 -10.90
C GLY A 210 15.93 2.83 -10.17
N LEU A 211 17.10 3.51 -10.27
CA LEU A 211 18.31 3.16 -9.50
C LEU A 211 18.05 3.28 -8.01
N PHE A 212 17.47 4.40 -7.58
CA PHE A 212 17.13 4.66 -6.19
C PHE A 212 16.22 3.56 -5.63
N CYS A 213 15.16 3.20 -6.35
CA CYS A 213 14.23 2.17 -5.95
C CYS A 213 14.91 0.79 -5.82
N ALA A 214 15.73 0.39 -6.81
CA ALA A 214 16.44 -0.88 -6.76
C ALA A 214 17.47 -0.95 -5.63
N PHE A 215 18.18 0.16 -5.39
CA PHE A 215 19.17 0.27 -4.32
C PHE A 215 18.53 0.19 -2.94
N PHE A 216 17.51 1.02 -2.67
CA PHE A 216 16.86 1.03 -1.36
C PHE A 216 16.05 -0.23 -1.08
N ASP A 217 15.50 -0.91 -2.10
CA ASP A 217 14.86 -2.21 -1.90
C ASP A 217 15.87 -3.30 -1.49
N ALA A 218 17.08 -3.24 -2.03
CA ALA A 218 18.19 -4.11 -1.59
C ALA A 218 18.68 -3.73 -0.17
N LEU A 219 18.84 -2.44 0.09
CA LEU A 219 19.27 -1.91 1.39
C LEU A 219 18.27 -2.25 2.50
N ASN A 220 16.96 -2.25 2.20
CA ASN A 220 15.93 -2.63 3.16
C ASN A 220 16.15 -4.04 3.72
N ILE A 221 16.64 -4.98 2.91
CA ILE A 221 16.97 -6.34 3.36
C ILE A 221 18.04 -6.33 4.45
N MET A 222 19.03 -5.46 4.31
CA MET A 222 20.11 -5.31 5.29
C MET A 222 19.59 -4.60 6.56
N VAL A 223 18.92 -3.46 6.37
CA VAL A 223 18.45 -2.61 7.49
C VAL A 223 17.48 -3.35 8.40
N ARG A 224 16.47 -4.03 7.86
CA ARG A 224 15.53 -4.82 8.68
C ARG A 224 16.21 -5.97 9.44
N TYR A 225 17.28 -6.55 8.89
CA TYR A 225 18.04 -7.58 9.59
C TYR A 225 18.93 -6.99 10.69
N PHE A 226 19.52 -5.79 10.50
CA PHE A 226 20.18 -5.05 11.58
C PHE A 226 19.22 -4.71 12.72
N LYS A 227 18.02 -4.23 12.38
CA LYS A 227 16.98 -3.94 13.36
C LYS A 227 16.50 -5.20 14.10
N LEU A 228 16.40 -6.34 13.42
CA LEU A 228 16.14 -7.64 14.06
C LEU A 228 17.24 -7.99 15.07
N TRP A 229 18.52 -7.81 14.70
CA TRP A 229 19.65 -8.05 15.61
C TRP A 229 19.55 -7.15 16.85
N GLU A 230 19.24 -5.86 16.66
CA GLU A 230 19.05 -4.92 17.76
C GLU A 230 17.90 -5.33 18.69
N LEU A 231 16.73 -5.73 18.12
CA LEU A 231 15.58 -6.20 18.89
C LEU A 231 15.91 -7.44 19.72
N LYS A 232 16.62 -8.42 19.15
CA LYS A 232 17.03 -9.63 19.90
C LYS A 232 17.98 -9.29 21.02
N ARG A 233 18.92 -8.37 20.82
CA ARG A 233 19.86 -7.95 21.86
C ARG A 233 19.18 -7.24 23.04
N LYS A 234 18.10 -6.49 22.80
CA LYS A 234 17.31 -5.84 23.86
C LYS A 234 16.48 -6.82 24.68
N ASN A 235 16.15 -7.98 24.10
CA ASN A 235 15.34 -9.02 24.74
C ASN A 235 16.19 -10.16 25.37
N SER A 236 17.51 -10.10 25.27
CA SER A 236 18.50 -10.98 25.91
C SER A 236 19.07 -10.35 27.16
#